data_79c08efa5bb74eb52a269764545278ae
#
_entry.id   79c08efa5bb74eb52a269764545278ae
#
_cell.length_a   1.000
_cell.length_b   1.000
_cell.length_c   1.000
_cell.angle_alpha   90.00
_cell.angle_beta   90.00
_cell.angle_gamma   90.00
#
_symmetry.space_group_name_H-M   'P 1'
#
loop_
_entity.id
_entity.type
_entity.pdbx_description
1 polymer ?
#
loop_
_entity_poly.entity_id
_entity_poly.type
_entity_poly.pdbx_seq_one_letter_code
_entity_poly.pdbx_strand_id
1 'polypeptide(L)'
;MLARWRRYVSSDTSSRRFSPKDANRVAHFDHFRGYALPYTNITCRVDVTNLIDRCKARKEAIFPAMLIAVTAAVNAVEQLRQRIDGDEIVEYSVVHPAYTTL
;
A
#
# COMPACT_ATOMS: atom_id res chain seq x y z
N MET A 1 15.02 18.36 1.24
CA MET A 1 13.75 17.63 1.36
C MET A 1 13.89 16.13 1.06
N LEU A 2 14.61 15.75 0.02
CA LEU A 2 14.85 14.33 -0.32
C LEU A 2 15.66 13.53 0.74
N ALA A 3 16.52 14.16 1.52
CA ALA A 3 17.34 13.50 2.54
C ALA A 3 16.55 13.05 3.80
N ARG A 4 15.37 13.62 4.04
CA ARG A 4 14.52 13.28 5.19
C ARG A 4 13.69 12.02 4.93
N TRP A 5 13.41 11.70 3.67
CA TRP A 5 12.67 10.51 3.24
C TRP A 5 13.46 9.22 3.42
N ARG A 6 14.77 9.26 3.24
CA ARG A 6 15.63 8.06 3.39
C ARG A 6 15.67 7.50 4.82
N ARG A 7 15.27 8.27 5.83
CA ARG A 7 15.25 7.81 7.22
C ARG A 7 13.99 7.05 7.62
N TYR A 8 12.93 7.12 6.80
CA TYR A 8 11.68 6.39 7.04
C TYR A 8 11.50 5.15 6.17
N VAL A 9 12.33 4.98 5.17
CA VAL A 9 12.43 3.69 4.49
C VAL A 9 13.26 2.80 5.41
N SER A 10 12.56 2.03 6.23
CA SER A 10 13.19 0.96 7.00
C SER A 10 14.03 0.14 6.02
N SER A 11 15.31 -0.02 6.35
CA SER A 11 16.23 -0.89 5.62
C SER A 11 15.82 -2.38 5.70
N ASP A 12 14.69 -2.65 6.33
CA ASP A 12 14.22 -3.99 6.69
C ASP A 12 12.99 -4.42 5.85
N THR A 13 12.76 -3.79 4.70
CA THR A 13 11.73 -4.24 3.76
C THR A 13 12.26 -5.42 2.96
N SER A 14 11.94 -6.63 3.38
CA SER A 14 12.19 -7.83 2.60
C SER A 14 11.20 -7.97 1.46
N SER A 15 11.58 -8.67 0.41
CA SER A 15 10.70 -8.97 -0.72
C SER A 15 10.83 -10.42 -1.14
N ARG A 16 9.76 -10.96 -1.67
CA ARG A 16 9.66 -12.30 -2.22
C ARG A 16 9.26 -12.19 -3.69
N ARG A 17 9.95 -12.93 -4.57
CA ARG A 17 9.61 -13.03 -5.98
C ARG A 17 9.00 -14.39 -6.29
N PHE A 18 8.00 -14.41 -7.15
CA PHE A 18 7.35 -15.63 -7.59
C PHE A 18 6.68 -15.45 -8.94
N SER A 19 6.40 -16.59 -9.59
CA SER A 19 5.72 -16.61 -10.89
C SER A 19 4.24 -16.28 -10.76
N PRO A 20 3.63 -15.59 -11.74
CA PRO A 20 2.19 -15.41 -11.80
C PRO A 20 1.39 -16.71 -11.74
N LYS A 21 1.97 -17.83 -12.19
CA LYS A 21 1.36 -19.17 -12.11
C LYS A 21 1.17 -19.63 -10.68
N ASP A 22 2.16 -19.36 -9.82
CA ASP A 22 2.12 -19.74 -8.41
C ASP A 22 1.04 -18.98 -7.63
N ALA A 23 0.72 -17.77 -8.10
CA ALA A 23 -0.34 -16.93 -7.54
C ALA A 23 -1.73 -17.24 -8.13
N ASN A 24 -1.84 -18.15 -9.10
CA ASN A 24 -3.07 -18.41 -9.88
C ASN A 24 -3.68 -17.13 -10.50
N ARG A 25 -2.81 -16.22 -11.00
CA ARG A 25 -3.19 -14.91 -11.51
C ARG A 25 -2.63 -14.58 -12.89
N VAL A 26 -2.36 -15.59 -13.70
CA VAL A 26 -1.75 -15.43 -15.03
C VAL A 26 -2.57 -14.49 -15.91
N ALA A 27 -3.88 -14.67 -15.96
CA ALA A 27 -4.76 -13.85 -16.81
C ALA A 27 -4.74 -12.36 -16.39
N HIS A 28 -4.77 -12.08 -15.10
CA HIS A 28 -4.67 -10.71 -14.59
C HIS A 28 -3.29 -10.11 -14.85
N PHE A 29 -2.25 -10.88 -14.64
CA PHE A 29 -0.88 -10.48 -14.90
C PHE A 29 -0.68 -10.12 -16.38
N ASP A 30 -1.10 -11.00 -17.29
CA ASP A 30 -0.97 -10.78 -18.73
C ASP A 30 -1.79 -9.57 -19.20
N HIS A 31 -2.94 -9.33 -18.60
CA HIS A 31 -3.76 -8.17 -18.91
C HIS A 31 -3.06 -6.85 -18.54
N PHE A 32 -2.49 -6.76 -17.34
CA PHE A 32 -1.91 -5.52 -16.84
C PHE A 32 -0.45 -5.28 -17.23
N ARG A 33 0.32 -6.34 -17.49
CA ARG A 33 1.76 -6.21 -17.83
C ARG A 33 2.03 -5.40 -19.09
N GLY A 34 1.07 -5.36 -20.01
CA GLY A 34 1.16 -4.58 -21.25
C GLY A 34 0.88 -3.09 -21.10
N TYR A 35 0.41 -2.64 -19.95
CA TYR A 35 0.12 -1.23 -19.72
C TYR A 35 1.38 -0.47 -19.30
N ALA A 36 1.55 0.74 -19.86
CA ALA A 36 2.63 1.63 -19.45
C ALA A 36 2.53 2.03 -17.97
N LEU A 37 1.30 2.17 -17.46
CA LEU A 37 0.97 2.46 -16.07
C LEU A 37 -0.11 1.48 -15.57
N PRO A 38 0.25 0.31 -15.03
CA PRO A 38 -0.71 -0.72 -14.63
C PRO A 38 -1.32 -0.42 -13.24
N TYR A 39 -1.89 0.77 -13.08
CA TYR A 39 -2.55 1.19 -11.86
C TYR A 39 -4.04 0.89 -11.91
N THR A 40 -4.60 0.53 -10.76
CA THR A 40 -6.04 0.47 -10.54
C THR A 40 -6.43 1.41 -9.41
N ASN A 41 -7.64 1.90 -9.46
CA ASN A 41 -8.22 2.73 -8.42
C ASN A 41 -9.57 2.12 -7.99
N ILE A 42 -9.75 2.00 -6.69
CA ILE A 42 -11.01 1.56 -6.09
C ILE A 42 -11.43 2.60 -5.06
N THR A 43 -12.62 3.16 -5.23
CA THR A 43 -13.19 4.10 -4.27
C THR A 43 -14.39 3.44 -3.58
N CYS A 44 -14.37 3.44 -2.26
CA CYS A 44 -15.46 2.89 -1.45
C CYS A 44 -15.77 3.79 -0.27
N ARG A 45 -16.99 3.64 0.28
CA ARG A 45 -17.38 4.32 1.52
C ARG A 45 -16.98 3.45 2.71
N VAL A 46 -16.37 4.08 3.70
CA VAL A 46 -16.00 3.45 4.96
C VAL A 46 -16.50 4.31 6.11
N ASP A 47 -17.18 3.69 7.07
CA ASP A 47 -17.58 4.37 8.28
C ASP A 47 -16.36 4.57 9.21
N VAL A 48 -16.00 5.81 9.44
CA VAL A 48 -14.88 6.22 10.28
C VAL A 48 -15.31 6.96 11.54
N THR A 49 -16.59 6.86 11.91
CA THR A 49 -17.16 7.56 13.07
C THR A 49 -16.36 7.28 14.34
N ASN A 50 -16.11 6.03 14.64
CA ASN A 50 -15.33 5.63 15.82
C ASN A 50 -13.91 6.18 15.83
N LEU A 51 -13.26 6.22 14.67
CA LEU A 51 -11.93 6.79 14.53
C LEU A 51 -11.93 8.30 14.82
N ILE A 52 -12.91 9.02 14.26
CA ILE A 52 -13.05 10.45 14.46
C ILE A 52 -13.34 10.77 15.93
N ASP A 53 -14.25 10.05 16.55
CA ASP A 53 -14.61 10.25 17.96
C ASP A 53 -13.42 10.00 18.89
N ARG A 54 -12.64 8.96 18.60
CA ARG A 54 -11.39 8.68 19.32
C ARG A 54 -10.36 9.78 19.16
N CYS A 55 -10.17 10.29 17.94
CA CYS A 55 -9.25 11.40 17.69
C CYS A 55 -9.67 12.67 18.45
N LYS A 56 -10.98 12.99 18.45
CA LYS A 56 -11.51 14.12 19.19
C LYS A 56 -11.30 13.96 20.70
N ALA A 57 -11.60 12.80 21.25
CA ALA A 57 -11.42 12.51 22.67
C ALA A 57 -9.96 12.62 23.12
N ARG A 58 -9.01 12.28 22.25
CA ARG A 58 -7.57 12.33 22.52
C ARG A 58 -6.90 13.61 22.06
N LYS A 59 -7.61 14.51 21.41
CA LYS A 59 -7.08 15.72 20.79
C LYS A 59 -5.98 15.41 19.77
N GLU A 60 -6.12 14.33 19.04
CA GLU A 60 -5.21 13.88 17.99
C GLU A 60 -5.70 14.37 16.61
N ALA A 61 -4.75 14.61 15.70
CA ALA A 61 -5.06 15.00 14.33
C ALA A 61 -5.68 13.82 13.56
N ILE A 62 -6.78 14.08 12.84
CA ILE A 62 -7.54 13.06 12.12
C ILE A 62 -6.73 12.50 10.94
N PHE A 63 -6.05 13.35 10.16
CA PHE A 63 -5.34 12.91 8.96
C PHE A 63 -4.22 11.87 9.24
N PRO A 64 -3.31 12.08 10.19
CA PRO A 64 -2.33 11.05 10.55
C PRO A 64 -2.97 9.76 11.05
N ALA A 65 -4.04 9.84 11.84
CA ALA A 65 -4.76 8.67 12.32
C ALA A 65 -5.39 7.87 11.18
N MET A 66 -6.01 8.54 10.21
CA MET A 66 -6.54 7.93 8.99
C MET A 66 -5.44 7.26 8.18
N LEU A 67 -4.30 7.94 8.00
CA LEU A 67 -3.17 7.43 7.25
C LEU A 67 -2.61 6.14 7.87
N ILE A 68 -2.48 6.10 9.18
CA ILE A 68 -2.04 4.91 9.92
C ILE A 68 -3.05 3.77 9.74
N ALA A 69 -4.34 4.03 9.90
CA ALA A 69 -5.38 3.02 9.77
C ALA A 69 -5.43 2.42 8.35
N VAL A 70 -5.39 3.26 7.32
CA VAL A 70 -5.38 2.81 5.91
C VAL A 70 -4.11 2.02 5.61
N THR A 71 -2.95 2.49 6.04
CA THR A 71 -1.67 1.80 5.84
C THR A 71 -1.67 0.43 6.50
N ALA A 72 -2.18 0.32 7.72
CA ALA A 72 -2.32 -0.97 8.41
C ALA A 72 -3.24 -1.93 7.66
N ALA A 73 -4.39 -1.44 7.18
CA ALA A 73 -5.34 -2.23 6.40
C ALA A 73 -4.73 -2.74 5.08
N VAL A 74 -4.03 -1.88 4.35
CA VAL A 74 -3.32 -2.24 3.11
C VAL A 74 -2.27 -3.31 3.37
N ASN A 75 -1.48 -3.17 4.42
CA ASN A 75 -0.43 -4.14 4.76
C ASN A 75 -0.98 -5.48 5.27
N ALA A 76 -2.22 -5.52 5.74
CA ALA A 76 -2.89 -6.77 6.13
C ALA A 76 -3.32 -7.63 4.94
N VAL A 77 -3.34 -7.08 3.72
CA VAL A 77 -3.76 -7.79 2.50
C VAL A 77 -2.54 -8.03 1.62
N GLU A 78 -2.13 -9.27 1.46
CA GLU A 78 -0.92 -9.65 0.69
C GLU A 78 -0.93 -9.09 -0.73
N GLN A 79 -2.06 -9.20 -1.42
CA GLN A 79 -2.21 -8.77 -2.82
C GLN A 79 -1.98 -7.27 -3.00
N LEU A 80 -2.25 -6.46 -1.98
CA LEU A 80 -2.00 -5.01 -2.02
C LEU A 80 -0.52 -4.65 -1.83
N ARG A 81 0.29 -5.62 -1.41
CA ARG A 81 1.76 -5.48 -1.29
C ARG A 81 2.52 -6.04 -2.50
N GLN A 82 1.80 -6.53 -3.51
CA GLN A 82 2.38 -7.11 -4.71
C GLN A 82 2.55 -6.08 -5.82
N ARG A 83 3.61 -6.23 -6.59
CA ARG A 83 3.93 -5.39 -7.76
C ARG A 83 4.39 -6.28 -8.92
N ILE A 84 4.15 -5.83 -10.14
CA ILE A 84 4.69 -6.45 -11.35
C ILE A 84 6.09 -5.91 -11.58
N ASP A 85 7.06 -6.81 -11.72
CA ASP A 85 8.44 -6.47 -12.07
C ASP A 85 8.93 -7.43 -13.15
N GLY A 86 8.94 -6.95 -14.40
CA GLY A 86 9.21 -7.77 -15.57
C GLY A 86 8.19 -8.90 -15.73
N ASP A 87 8.64 -10.12 -15.68
CA ASP A 87 7.81 -11.33 -15.84
C ASP A 87 7.42 -11.97 -14.49
N GLU A 88 7.73 -11.31 -13.39
CA GLU A 88 7.50 -11.82 -12.05
C GLU A 88 6.59 -10.91 -11.22
N ILE A 89 6.05 -11.46 -10.15
CA ILE A 89 5.39 -10.73 -9.08
C ILE A 89 6.37 -10.57 -7.92
N VAL A 90 6.51 -9.34 -7.44
CA VAL A 90 7.28 -9.02 -6.24
C VAL A 90 6.32 -8.68 -5.13
N GLU A 91 6.39 -9.41 -4.03
CA GLU A 91 5.63 -9.13 -2.81
C GLU A 91 6.56 -8.55 -1.76
N TYR A 92 6.24 -7.36 -1.30
CA TYR A 92 6.99 -6.71 -0.23
C TYR A 92 6.43 -7.09 1.14
N SER A 93 7.30 -7.20 2.13
CA SER A 93 6.88 -7.47 3.52
C SER A 93 6.02 -6.34 4.09
N VAL A 94 6.30 -5.12 3.67
CA VAL A 94 5.56 -3.92 4.05
C VAL A 94 5.58 -2.90 2.92
N VAL A 95 4.51 -2.15 2.76
CA VAL A 95 4.42 -0.98 1.90
C VAL A 95 4.12 0.27 2.73
N HIS A 96 4.71 1.38 2.33
CA HIS A 96 4.56 2.66 3.02
C HIS A 96 3.72 3.63 2.20
N PRO A 97 2.93 4.49 2.84
CA PRO A 97 2.17 5.51 2.14
C PRO A 97 3.09 6.60 1.61
N ALA A 98 2.75 7.16 0.47
CA ALA A 98 3.34 8.38 -0.05
C ALA A 98 2.26 9.47 -0.09
N TYR A 99 2.56 10.62 0.50
CA TYR A 99 1.63 11.75 0.57
C TYR A 99 2.39 13.08 0.58
N THR A 100 1.69 14.13 0.19
CA THR A 100 2.22 15.50 0.22
C THR A 100 1.54 16.28 1.32
N THR A 101 2.31 17.05 2.07
CA THR A 101 1.79 18.03 3.03
C THR A 101 2.20 19.43 2.60
N LEU A 102 1.31 20.37 2.81
CA LEU A 102 1.61 21.81 2.67
C LEU A 102 2.28 22.33 3.92
#